data_e38eefedab313ab218be1c4adf18b5aa
#
_entry.id   e38eefedab313ab218be1c4adf18b5aa
#
_cell.length_a   1.000
_cell.length_b   1.000
_cell.length_c   1.000
_cell.angle_alpha   90.00
_cell.angle_beta   90.00
_cell.angle_gamma   90.00
#
_symmetry.space_group_name_H-M   'P 1'
#
loop_
_entity.id
_entity.type
_entity.pdbx_description
1 polymer ?
#
loop_
_entity_poly.entity_id
_entity_poly.type
_entity_poly.pdbx_seq_one_letter_code
_entity_poly.pdbx_strand_id
1 'polypeptide(L)'
;EKDRHELKKLIFLVEQALNGLPRNGQFERLPIFSQRITKNPHAFDLDTELGRAFLHALQFALHEKGEWRVIKNQLNTEEINEVLQAFHIFRDDLLNFVTVIGVKGWNNENVNETMEVAVNTKTVLNLPLREVLKLTSARPHIGKRVFVVENSGVCSAILDRWQLPFCPPLICTHGQFKLAALMLLDLCVKESIEIYYSGDFDPEGLLMAQRIKMRHPKHVSLWKYVKSDYEKSLSTKEIPLEKLAQLNRIELPELESVK
;
A
#
# COMPACT_ATOMS: atom_id res chain seq x y z
N GLU A 1 -33.07 -1.68 -28.36
CA GLU A 1 -33.33 -3.01 -27.74
C GLU A 1 -32.01 -3.72 -27.39
N LYS A 2 -30.98 -3.69 -28.25
CA LYS A 2 -29.67 -4.31 -28.03
C LYS A 2 -29.00 -3.72 -26.78
N ASP A 3 -28.93 -2.38 -26.66
CA ASP A 3 -28.33 -1.70 -25.51
C ASP A 3 -29.04 -2.04 -24.18
N ARG A 4 -30.35 -2.21 -24.22
CA ARG A 4 -31.13 -2.60 -23.02
C ARG A 4 -30.84 -4.04 -22.58
N HIS A 5 -30.55 -4.93 -23.50
CA HIS A 5 -30.18 -6.30 -23.20
C HIS A 5 -28.78 -6.38 -22.61
N GLU A 6 -27.82 -5.63 -23.17
CA GLU A 6 -26.46 -5.55 -22.69
C GLU A 6 -26.39 -4.95 -21.28
N LEU A 7 -27.14 -3.87 -21.03
CA LEU A 7 -27.25 -3.28 -19.69
C LEU A 7 -27.83 -4.25 -18.65
N LYS A 8 -28.88 -4.99 -18.99
CA LYS A 8 -29.43 -6.01 -18.10
C LYS A 8 -28.42 -7.09 -17.76
N LYS A 9 -27.65 -7.55 -18.73
CA LYS A 9 -26.58 -8.53 -18.54
C LYS A 9 -25.48 -7.98 -17.63
N LEU A 10 -25.08 -6.74 -17.83
CA LEU A 10 -24.10 -6.06 -16.99
C LEU A 10 -24.54 -6.01 -15.53
N ILE A 11 -25.77 -5.53 -15.28
CA ILE A 11 -26.34 -5.44 -13.92
C ILE A 11 -26.40 -6.82 -13.28
N PHE A 12 -26.86 -7.84 -14.00
CA PHE A 12 -26.94 -9.21 -13.49
C PHE A 12 -25.57 -9.77 -13.09
N LEU A 13 -24.53 -9.53 -13.91
CA LEU A 13 -23.17 -9.98 -13.60
C LEU A 13 -22.56 -9.23 -12.41
N VAL A 14 -22.83 -7.93 -12.26
CA VAL A 14 -22.41 -7.16 -11.08
C VAL A 14 -23.12 -7.68 -9.82
N GLU A 15 -24.43 -7.95 -9.89
CA GLU A 15 -25.17 -8.54 -8.77
C GLU A 15 -24.61 -9.91 -8.37
N GLN A 16 -24.34 -10.79 -9.34
CA GLN A 16 -23.69 -12.07 -9.09
C GLN A 16 -22.32 -11.90 -8.43
N ALA A 17 -21.54 -10.91 -8.87
CA ALA A 17 -20.22 -10.61 -8.30
C ALA A 17 -20.37 -10.16 -6.83
N LEU A 18 -21.27 -9.24 -6.53
CA LEU A 18 -21.51 -8.76 -5.16
C LEU A 18 -21.98 -9.90 -4.23
N ASN A 19 -22.88 -10.75 -4.69
CA ASN A 19 -23.34 -11.91 -3.93
C ASN A 19 -22.26 -13.00 -3.76
N GLY A 20 -21.31 -13.04 -4.71
CA GLY A 20 -20.19 -13.99 -4.73
C GLY A 20 -18.91 -13.49 -4.07
N LEU A 21 -18.92 -12.35 -3.40
CA LEU A 21 -17.72 -11.80 -2.73
C LEU A 21 -17.14 -12.81 -1.71
N PRO A 22 -15.81 -12.87 -1.56
CA PRO A 22 -15.17 -13.70 -0.55
C PRO A 22 -15.71 -13.38 0.85
N ARG A 23 -15.91 -14.40 1.66
CA ARG A 23 -16.37 -14.25 3.04
C ARG A 23 -15.19 -13.99 3.98
N ASN A 24 -15.48 -13.54 5.19
CA ASN A 24 -14.49 -13.20 6.22
C ASN A 24 -13.37 -14.25 6.33
N GLY A 25 -12.14 -13.79 6.23
CA GLY A 25 -10.94 -14.61 6.34
C GLY A 25 -10.51 -15.33 5.04
N GLN A 26 -11.28 -15.23 3.97
CA GLN A 26 -10.92 -15.79 2.66
C GLN A 26 -10.55 -14.66 1.70
N PHE A 27 -9.41 -14.78 1.08
CA PHE A 27 -8.94 -13.84 0.06
C PHE A 27 -8.93 -14.52 -1.30
N GLU A 28 -9.33 -13.79 -2.34
CA GLU A 28 -9.36 -14.31 -3.71
C GLU A 28 -8.69 -13.31 -4.66
N ARG A 29 -7.95 -13.82 -5.65
CA ARG A 29 -7.37 -12.97 -6.70
C ARG A 29 -8.43 -12.59 -7.71
N LEU A 30 -8.42 -11.34 -8.17
CA LEU A 30 -9.39 -10.81 -9.13
C LEU A 30 -9.57 -11.70 -10.37
N PRO A 31 -8.53 -12.25 -11.03
CA PRO A 31 -8.73 -13.16 -12.16
C PRO A 31 -9.42 -14.47 -11.79
N ILE A 32 -9.14 -15.02 -10.59
CA ILE A 32 -9.79 -16.26 -10.11
C ILE A 32 -11.25 -15.99 -9.76
N PHE A 33 -11.50 -14.88 -9.04
CA PHE A 33 -12.86 -14.40 -8.77
C PHE A 33 -13.65 -14.20 -10.06
N SER A 34 -13.06 -13.51 -11.03
CA SER A 34 -13.63 -13.26 -12.36
C SER A 34 -13.99 -14.56 -13.07
N GLN A 35 -13.05 -15.51 -13.11
CA GLN A 35 -13.29 -16.85 -13.70
C GLN A 35 -14.41 -17.61 -13.00
N ARG A 36 -14.50 -17.53 -11.70
CA ARG A 36 -15.54 -18.20 -10.92
C ARG A 36 -16.92 -17.65 -11.22
N ILE A 37 -17.06 -16.33 -11.29
CA ILE A 37 -18.34 -15.65 -11.52
C ILE A 37 -18.78 -15.71 -12.99
N THR A 38 -17.85 -15.44 -13.93
CA THR A 38 -18.20 -15.17 -15.34
C THR A 38 -17.71 -16.23 -16.31
N LYS A 39 -16.88 -17.18 -15.86
CA LYS A 39 -16.11 -18.12 -16.71
C LYS A 39 -15.07 -17.44 -17.62
N ASN A 40 -14.77 -16.18 -17.37
CA ASN A 40 -13.72 -15.41 -18.06
C ASN A 40 -12.83 -14.72 -17.02
N PRO A 41 -11.52 -15.04 -16.92
CA PRO A 41 -10.62 -14.45 -15.95
C PRO A 41 -10.39 -12.95 -16.13
N HIS A 42 -10.69 -12.41 -17.31
CA HIS A 42 -10.50 -11.01 -17.70
C HIS A 42 -11.79 -10.17 -17.65
N ALA A 43 -12.92 -10.75 -17.24
CA ALA A 43 -14.20 -10.05 -17.30
C ALA A 43 -14.27 -8.83 -16.35
N PHE A 44 -13.59 -8.89 -15.22
CA PHE A 44 -13.49 -7.80 -14.24
C PHE A 44 -12.18 -7.00 -14.35
N ASP A 45 -11.43 -7.11 -15.46
CA ASP A 45 -10.28 -6.23 -15.70
C ASP A 45 -10.76 -4.77 -15.73
N LEU A 46 -9.94 -3.86 -15.19
CA LEU A 46 -10.35 -2.47 -14.93
C LEU A 46 -10.56 -1.62 -16.18
N ASP A 47 -10.08 -2.09 -17.32
CA ASP A 47 -10.31 -1.51 -18.65
C ASP A 47 -11.63 -1.98 -19.29
N THR A 48 -12.25 -3.03 -18.73
CA THR A 48 -13.56 -3.52 -19.19
C THR A 48 -14.72 -2.70 -18.61
N GLU A 49 -15.85 -2.70 -19.31
CA GLU A 49 -17.07 -2.07 -18.83
C GLU A 49 -17.58 -2.73 -17.53
N LEU A 50 -17.54 -4.07 -17.48
CA LEU A 50 -17.96 -4.84 -16.32
C LEU A 50 -17.05 -4.60 -15.11
N GLY A 51 -15.73 -4.53 -15.32
CA GLY A 51 -14.76 -4.24 -14.26
C GLY A 51 -14.97 -2.86 -13.66
N ARG A 52 -15.21 -1.84 -14.49
CA ARG A 52 -15.54 -0.48 -14.02
C ARG A 52 -16.87 -0.46 -13.25
N ALA A 53 -17.91 -1.08 -13.78
CA ALA A 53 -19.21 -1.15 -13.11
C ALA A 53 -19.12 -1.87 -11.76
N PHE A 54 -18.38 -2.97 -11.70
CA PHE A 54 -18.13 -3.70 -10.46
C PHE A 54 -17.38 -2.84 -9.43
N LEU A 55 -16.31 -2.15 -9.85
CA LEU A 55 -15.56 -1.28 -8.95
C LEU A 55 -16.40 -0.11 -8.41
N HIS A 56 -17.29 0.46 -9.24
CA HIS A 56 -18.26 1.46 -8.78
C HIS A 56 -19.25 0.89 -7.77
N ALA A 57 -19.76 -0.32 -7.99
CA ALA A 57 -20.68 -0.97 -7.07
C ALA A 57 -20.00 -1.25 -5.71
N LEU A 58 -18.73 -1.64 -5.71
CA LEU A 58 -17.95 -1.81 -4.48
C LEU A 58 -17.74 -0.48 -3.73
N GLN A 59 -17.39 0.61 -4.46
CA GLN A 59 -17.30 1.95 -3.84
C GLN A 59 -18.63 2.35 -3.19
N PHE A 60 -19.74 2.13 -3.89
CA PHE A 60 -21.07 2.45 -3.37
C PHE A 60 -21.37 1.66 -2.09
N ALA A 61 -21.09 0.36 -2.08
CA ALA A 61 -21.28 -0.48 -0.90
C ALA A 61 -20.43 -0.04 0.31
N LEU A 62 -19.22 0.46 0.09
CA LEU A 62 -18.36 1.04 1.15
C LEU A 62 -18.88 2.40 1.61
N HIS A 63 -19.39 3.23 0.69
CA HIS A 63 -19.97 4.53 1.01
C HIS A 63 -21.20 4.40 1.90
N GLU A 64 -22.09 3.48 1.60
CA GLU A 64 -23.27 3.18 2.42
C GLU A 64 -22.90 2.72 3.85
N LYS A 65 -21.76 2.07 4.01
CA LYS A 65 -21.23 1.69 5.33
C LYS A 65 -20.49 2.82 6.05
N GLY A 66 -20.29 3.98 5.42
CA GLY A 66 -19.50 5.08 5.94
C GLY A 66 -17.98 4.84 5.89
N GLU A 67 -17.52 3.80 5.20
CA GLU A 67 -16.13 3.42 5.08
C GLU A 67 -15.42 4.09 3.88
N TRP A 68 -16.18 4.71 2.98
CA TRP A 68 -15.69 5.41 1.79
C TRP A 68 -16.32 6.80 1.67
N ARG A 69 -15.49 7.85 1.62
CA ARG A 69 -16.01 9.23 1.71
C ARG A 69 -16.67 9.74 0.45
N VAL A 70 -16.11 9.44 -0.72
CA VAL A 70 -16.54 9.99 -2.02
C VAL A 70 -16.46 8.92 -3.10
N ILE A 71 -17.57 8.69 -3.81
CA ILE A 71 -17.60 7.84 -5.00
C ILE A 71 -16.97 8.60 -6.16
N LYS A 72 -15.93 8.06 -6.77
CA LYS A 72 -15.17 8.65 -7.86
C LYS A 72 -15.37 7.86 -9.17
N ASN A 73 -15.44 8.57 -10.28
CA ASN A 73 -15.45 7.95 -11.60
C ASN A 73 -14.10 7.33 -11.98
N GLN A 74 -13.02 7.92 -11.49
CA GLN A 74 -11.66 7.41 -11.70
C GLN A 74 -10.93 7.35 -10.36
N LEU A 75 -10.50 6.15 -10.00
CA LEU A 75 -9.64 5.88 -8.86
C LEU A 75 -8.19 5.73 -9.33
N ASN A 76 -7.25 6.15 -8.51
CA ASN A 76 -5.86 5.79 -8.72
C ASN A 76 -5.63 4.31 -8.34
N THR A 77 -4.46 3.77 -8.69
CA THR A 77 -4.13 2.34 -8.47
C THR A 77 -4.26 1.92 -7.01
N GLU A 78 -3.96 2.80 -6.10
CA GLU A 78 -3.99 2.54 -4.67
C GLU A 78 -5.41 2.52 -4.13
N GLU A 79 -6.23 3.51 -4.50
CA GLU A 79 -7.66 3.55 -4.17
C GLU A 79 -8.40 2.30 -4.71
N ILE A 80 -8.05 1.86 -5.92
CA ILE A 80 -8.57 0.61 -6.50
C ILE A 80 -8.22 -0.59 -5.61
N ASN A 81 -6.96 -0.69 -5.20
CA ASN A 81 -6.51 -1.79 -4.35
C ASN A 81 -7.17 -1.74 -2.97
N GLU A 82 -7.40 -0.54 -2.39
CA GLU A 82 -8.13 -0.38 -1.13
C GLU A 82 -9.59 -0.83 -1.24
N VAL A 83 -10.28 -0.40 -2.30
CA VAL A 83 -11.67 -0.82 -2.54
C VAL A 83 -11.75 -2.33 -2.71
N LEU A 84 -10.91 -2.94 -3.53
CA LEU A 84 -10.90 -4.40 -3.73
C LEU A 84 -10.56 -5.15 -2.44
N GLN A 85 -9.57 -4.66 -1.69
CA GLN A 85 -9.14 -5.25 -0.41
C GLN A 85 -10.25 -5.27 0.64
N ALA A 86 -11.04 -4.20 0.72
CA ALA A 86 -12.15 -4.14 1.67
C ALA A 86 -13.16 -5.29 1.47
N PHE A 87 -13.19 -5.86 0.26
CA PHE A 87 -13.97 -7.04 -0.09
C PHE A 87 -13.14 -8.31 -0.26
N HIS A 88 -11.92 -8.33 0.28
CA HIS A 88 -11.00 -9.48 0.25
C HIS A 88 -10.59 -9.93 -1.17
N ILE A 89 -10.57 -9.00 -2.13
CA ILE A 89 -10.10 -9.25 -3.50
C ILE A 89 -8.73 -8.59 -3.70
N PHE A 90 -7.80 -9.30 -4.34
CA PHE A 90 -6.48 -8.78 -4.70
C PHE A 90 -6.23 -8.90 -6.20
N ARG A 91 -5.57 -7.89 -6.77
CA ARG A 91 -5.15 -7.95 -8.18
C ARG A 91 -3.96 -8.88 -8.38
N ASP A 92 -2.96 -8.73 -7.51
CA ASP A 92 -1.72 -9.51 -7.52
C ASP A 92 -1.17 -9.60 -6.10
N ASP A 93 -0.80 -10.78 -5.66
CA ASP A 93 -0.25 -11.05 -4.34
C ASP A 93 1.25 -11.44 -4.37
N LEU A 94 1.85 -11.56 -5.55
CA LEU A 94 3.26 -11.90 -5.73
C LEU A 94 4.12 -10.68 -6.08
N LEU A 95 3.74 -9.90 -7.11
CA LEU A 95 4.45 -8.68 -7.50
C LEU A 95 4.09 -7.47 -6.60
N ASN A 96 3.05 -7.61 -5.80
CA ASN A 96 2.74 -6.71 -4.70
C ASN A 96 3.61 -7.12 -3.50
N PHE A 97 4.76 -6.49 -3.32
CA PHE A 97 5.72 -6.82 -2.28
C PHE A 97 6.25 -5.56 -1.59
N VAL A 98 6.84 -5.76 -0.44
CA VAL A 98 7.60 -4.78 0.34
C VAL A 98 8.98 -5.35 0.66
N THR A 99 10.02 -4.53 0.60
CA THR A 99 11.37 -4.95 1.02
C THR A 99 11.54 -4.69 2.50
N VAL A 100 12.02 -5.68 3.22
CA VAL A 100 12.23 -5.64 4.67
C VAL A 100 13.62 -6.07 5.05
N ILE A 101 14.20 -5.37 6.02
CA ILE A 101 15.49 -5.64 6.62
C ILE A 101 15.32 -5.46 8.13
N GLY A 102 15.82 -6.42 8.93
CA GLY A 102 15.79 -6.30 10.38
C GLY A 102 14.38 -6.27 11.01
N VAL A 103 13.39 -6.78 10.30
CA VAL A 103 12.01 -6.93 10.78
C VAL A 103 11.66 -8.40 10.91
N LYS A 104 11.11 -8.79 12.06
CA LYS A 104 10.56 -10.12 12.32
C LYS A 104 9.05 -10.10 12.22
N GLY A 105 8.46 -11.21 11.81
CA GLY A 105 7.01 -11.42 11.73
C GLY A 105 6.58 -12.65 12.54
N TRP A 106 5.34 -12.67 12.94
CA TRP A 106 4.72 -13.81 13.63
C TRP A 106 3.42 -14.20 12.99
N ASN A 107 3.14 -15.50 13.01
CA ASN A 107 1.82 -16.05 12.74
C ASN A 107 1.29 -16.62 14.07
N ASN A 108 0.43 -15.85 14.73
CA ASN A 108 0.04 -16.04 16.12
C ASN A 108 1.29 -16.09 17.03
N GLU A 109 1.52 -17.20 17.74
CA GLU A 109 2.66 -17.36 18.63
C GLU A 109 3.94 -17.82 17.90
N ASN A 110 3.83 -18.29 16.64
CA ASN A 110 4.94 -18.82 15.89
C ASN A 110 5.69 -17.72 15.14
N VAL A 111 6.98 -17.62 15.34
CA VAL A 111 7.85 -16.74 14.58
C VAL A 111 7.90 -17.20 13.11
N ASN A 112 7.89 -16.26 12.17
CA ASN A 112 8.15 -16.56 10.77
C ASN A 112 9.66 -16.87 10.60
N GLU A 113 10.00 -18.14 10.43
CA GLU A 113 11.37 -18.63 10.36
C GLU A 113 12.18 -17.95 9.23
N THR A 114 11.57 -17.71 8.07
CA THR A 114 12.23 -17.04 6.95
C THR A 114 12.66 -15.62 7.32
N MET A 115 11.79 -14.86 7.97
CA MET A 115 12.12 -13.51 8.42
C MET A 115 13.14 -13.54 9.58
N GLU A 116 13.08 -14.53 10.45
CA GLU A 116 14.05 -14.68 11.53
C GLU A 116 15.44 -14.99 11.00
N VAL A 117 15.55 -15.96 10.09
CA VAL A 117 16.82 -16.31 9.42
C VAL A 117 17.37 -15.08 8.67
N ALA A 118 16.54 -14.36 7.95
CA ALA A 118 16.95 -13.15 7.24
C ALA A 118 17.52 -12.07 8.17
N VAL A 119 16.92 -11.88 9.34
CA VAL A 119 17.47 -10.97 10.36
C VAL A 119 18.84 -11.46 10.86
N ASN A 120 18.96 -12.74 11.17
CA ASN A 120 20.20 -13.35 11.71
C ASN A 120 21.35 -13.32 10.70
N THR A 121 21.03 -13.47 9.42
CA THR A 121 21.99 -13.44 8.29
C THR A 121 22.16 -12.06 7.67
N LYS A 122 21.43 -11.05 8.16
CA LYS A 122 21.37 -9.67 7.59
C LYS A 122 20.94 -9.65 6.13
N THR A 123 20.05 -10.56 5.76
CA THR A 123 19.55 -10.70 4.38
C THR A 123 18.40 -9.75 4.12
N VAL A 124 18.40 -9.11 2.96
CA VAL A 124 17.29 -8.31 2.46
C VAL A 124 16.21 -9.24 1.91
N LEU A 125 14.96 -9.06 2.36
CA LEU A 125 13.81 -9.84 1.87
C LEU A 125 12.85 -8.95 1.08
N ASN A 126 12.47 -9.41 -0.10
CA ASN A 126 11.26 -8.94 -0.76
C ASN A 126 10.11 -9.82 -0.30
N LEU A 127 9.25 -9.26 0.56
CA LEU A 127 8.14 -9.98 1.18
C LEU A 127 6.85 -9.72 0.37
N PRO A 128 6.37 -10.70 -0.40
CA PRO A 128 5.14 -10.57 -1.18
C PRO A 128 3.93 -10.39 -0.26
N LEU A 129 2.88 -9.74 -0.76
CA LEU A 129 1.60 -9.61 -0.06
C LEU A 129 1.09 -10.96 0.45
N ARG A 130 1.24 -12.02 -0.36
CA ARG A 130 0.91 -13.39 0.00
C ARG A 130 1.54 -13.84 1.33
N GLU A 131 2.76 -13.43 1.61
CA GLU A 131 3.45 -13.77 2.86
C GLU A 131 3.08 -12.82 3.99
N VAL A 132 2.87 -11.52 3.68
CA VAL A 132 2.38 -10.53 4.66
C VAL A 132 1.02 -10.95 5.23
N LEU A 133 0.12 -11.48 4.37
CA LEU A 133 -1.22 -11.93 4.77
C LEU A 133 -1.22 -13.09 5.78
N LYS A 134 -0.12 -13.83 5.90
CA LYS A 134 0.03 -14.91 6.89
C LYS A 134 0.46 -14.39 8.27
N LEU A 135 0.91 -13.14 8.34
CA LEU A 135 1.39 -12.54 9.58
C LEU A 135 0.23 -11.99 10.42
N THR A 136 0.33 -12.16 11.71
CA THR A 136 -0.58 -11.55 12.69
C THR A 136 0.06 -10.37 13.41
N SER A 137 1.40 -10.32 13.46
CA SER A 137 2.17 -9.20 13.98
C SER A 137 3.54 -9.06 13.30
N ALA A 138 4.10 -7.86 13.34
CA ALA A 138 5.44 -7.57 12.82
C ALA A 138 6.14 -6.54 13.73
N ARG A 139 7.44 -6.76 13.98
CA ARG A 139 8.26 -5.90 14.85
C ARG A 139 9.69 -5.80 14.36
N PRO A 140 10.40 -4.70 14.62
CA PRO A 140 11.85 -4.67 14.46
C PRO A 140 12.49 -5.72 15.39
N HIS A 141 13.60 -6.30 14.96
CA HIS A 141 14.31 -7.26 15.80
C HIS A 141 15.01 -6.59 17.00
N ILE A 142 15.17 -5.27 16.94
CA ILE A 142 15.75 -4.47 18.01
C ILE A 142 14.99 -3.16 18.19
N GLY A 143 14.70 -2.78 19.43
CA GLY A 143 14.02 -1.54 19.78
C GLY A 143 12.53 -1.53 19.39
N LYS A 144 11.97 -0.33 19.25
CA LYS A 144 10.54 -0.09 18.92
C LYS A 144 10.38 0.88 17.74
N ARG A 145 11.33 0.92 16.82
CA ARG A 145 11.35 1.85 15.69
C ARG A 145 11.65 1.11 14.41
N VAL A 146 10.91 1.43 13.35
CA VAL A 146 11.24 1.04 11.98
C VAL A 146 11.43 2.30 11.14
N PHE A 147 12.42 2.26 10.26
CA PHE A 147 12.65 3.31 9.28
C PHE A 147 12.06 2.88 7.95
N VAL A 148 11.33 3.76 7.31
CA VAL A 148 10.67 3.50 6.03
C VAL A 148 11.19 4.49 5.01
N VAL A 149 11.72 3.98 3.92
CA VAL A 149 12.20 4.78 2.80
C VAL A 149 11.44 4.42 1.52
N GLU A 150 11.21 5.43 0.70
CA GLU A 150 10.49 5.26 -0.55
C GLU A 150 11.36 4.62 -1.62
N ASN A 151 12.61 5.05 -1.75
CA ASN A 151 13.48 4.76 -2.87
C ASN A 151 14.44 3.59 -2.58
N SER A 152 14.50 2.61 -3.49
CA SER A 152 15.40 1.45 -3.36
C SER A 152 16.89 1.83 -3.38
N GLY A 153 17.27 2.86 -4.15
CA GLY A 153 18.63 3.39 -4.16
C GLY A 153 19.04 3.98 -2.81
N VAL A 154 18.12 4.71 -2.16
CA VAL A 154 18.34 5.24 -0.79
C VAL A 154 18.44 4.09 0.21
N CYS A 155 17.55 3.09 0.10
CA CYS A 155 17.60 1.90 0.94
C CYS A 155 18.96 1.20 0.83
N SER A 156 19.42 0.94 -0.38
CA SER A 156 20.73 0.32 -0.67
C SER A 156 21.88 1.13 -0.11
N ALA A 157 21.86 2.45 -0.33
CA ALA A 157 22.91 3.34 0.17
C ALA A 157 22.99 3.40 1.71
N ILE A 158 21.84 3.23 2.41
CA ILE A 158 21.82 3.10 3.86
C ILE A 158 22.49 1.79 4.27
N LEU A 159 22.16 0.67 3.60
CA LEU A 159 22.73 -0.65 3.90
C LEU A 159 24.24 -0.67 3.69
N ASP A 160 24.72 -0.09 2.59
CA ASP A 160 26.17 -0.01 2.28
C ASP A 160 26.96 0.78 3.32
N ARG A 161 26.33 1.75 3.98
CA ARG A 161 26.95 2.61 5.00
C ARG A 161 26.67 2.14 6.44
N TRP A 162 25.87 1.09 6.62
CA TRP A 162 25.50 0.62 7.95
C TRP A 162 26.64 -0.11 8.63
N GLN A 163 27.21 0.51 9.66
CA GLN A 163 28.40 -0.01 10.36
C GLN A 163 28.08 -0.66 11.71
N LEU A 164 26.81 -0.63 12.14
CA LEU A 164 26.43 -1.23 13.41
C LEU A 164 26.39 -2.76 13.34
N PRO A 165 26.67 -3.48 14.45
CA PRO A 165 26.73 -4.93 14.45
C PRO A 165 25.39 -5.61 14.21
N PHE A 166 24.29 -4.92 14.40
CA PHE A 166 22.93 -5.43 14.18
C PHE A 166 22.36 -4.98 12.83
N CYS A 167 21.36 -5.71 12.35
CA CYS A 167 20.65 -5.41 11.12
C CYS A 167 19.78 -4.14 11.28
N PRO A 168 19.78 -3.17 10.35
CA PRO A 168 18.89 -2.01 10.47
C PRO A 168 17.42 -2.41 10.36
N PRO A 169 16.53 -1.90 11.23
CA PRO A 169 15.09 -2.10 11.07
C PRO A 169 14.56 -1.18 9.96
N LEU A 170 14.72 -1.59 8.71
CA LEU A 170 14.47 -0.78 7.52
C LEU A 170 13.44 -1.43 6.62
N ILE A 171 12.52 -0.64 6.08
CA ILE A 171 11.49 -1.04 5.13
C ILE A 171 11.61 -0.13 3.90
N CYS A 172 11.54 -0.71 2.69
CA CYS A 172 11.51 0.04 1.44
C CYS A 172 10.22 -0.24 0.67
N THR A 173 9.54 0.83 0.24
CA THR A 173 8.24 0.76 -0.44
C THR A 173 8.34 0.68 -1.96
N HIS A 174 9.49 1.02 -2.54
CA HIS A 174 9.74 1.05 -3.99
C HIS A 174 8.80 2.01 -4.75
N GLY A 175 8.74 3.24 -4.32
CA GLY A 175 7.83 4.27 -4.83
C GLY A 175 6.48 4.19 -4.13
N GLN A 176 5.38 4.30 -4.88
CA GLN A 176 4.03 4.31 -4.33
C GLN A 176 3.75 3.12 -3.40
N PHE A 177 3.03 3.38 -2.30
CA PHE A 177 2.68 2.33 -1.34
C PHE A 177 1.92 1.21 -2.02
N LYS A 178 2.54 0.03 -2.04
CA LYS A 178 1.84 -1.20 -2.37
C LYS A 178 1.12 -1.72 -1.13
N LEU A 179 0.08 -2.50 -1.34
CA LEU A 179 -0.73 -3.06 -0.27
C LEU A 179 0.10 -3.87 0.74
N ALA A 180 1.10 -4.62 0.27
CA ALA A 180 2.02 -5.36 1.15
C ALA A 180 2.73 -4.43 2.16
N ALA A 181 3.17 -3.26 1.71
CA ALA A 181 3.80 -2.27 2.58
C ALA A 181 2.81 -1.71 3.61
N LEU A 182 1.63 -1.29 3.17
CA LEU A 182 0.60 -0.75 4.08
C LEU A 182 0.20 -1.77 5.14
N MET A 183 -0.08 -3.02 4.75
CA MET A 183 -0.46 -4.08 5.70
C MET A 183 0.66 -4.41 6.68
N LEU A 184 1.91 -4.45 6.23
CA LEU A 184 3.04 -4.69 7.13
C LEU A 184 3.19 -3.55 8.15
N LEU A 185 3.01 -2.29 7.72
CA LEU A 185 3.04 -1.12 8.61
C LEU A 185 1.86 -1.14 9.59
N ASP A 186 0.67 -1.56 9.17
CA ASP A 186 -0.48 -1.75 10.06
C ASP A 186 -0.18 -2.79 11.16
N LEU A 187 0.51 -3.89 10.80
CA LEU A 187 0.95 -4.90 11.77
C LEU A 187 1.97 -4.33 12.76
N CYS A 188 2.91 -3.49 12.30
CA CYS A 188 3.85 -2.80 13.17
C CYS A 188 3.14 -1.85 14.14
N VAL A 189 2.17 -1.08 13.65
CA VAL A 189 1.39 -0.15 14.48
C VAL A 189 0.57 -0.86 15.56
N LYS A 190 -0.01 -2.03 15.26
CA LYS A 190 -0.70 -2.87 16.26
C LYS A 190 0.22 -3.26 17.42
N GLU A 191 1.51 -3.42 17.16
CA GLU A 191 2.54 -3.71 18.16
C GLU A 191 3.13 -2.43 18.82
N SER A 192 2.50 -1.27 18.61
CA SER A 192 2.95 0.04 19.11
C SER A 192 4.37 0.40 18.66
N ILE A 193 4.74 0.01 17.43
CA ILE A 193 6.02 0.37 16.83
C ILE A 193 5.92 1.77 16.24
N GLU A 194 6.94 2.58 16.47
CA GLU A 194 7.11 3.90 15.88
C GLU A 194 7.67 3.76 14.44
N ILE A 195 7.07 4.47 13.50
CA ILE A 195 7.45 4.48 12.09
C ILE A 195 8.09 5.82 11.75
N TYR A 196 9.32 5.80 11.28
CA TYR A 196 10.05 6.97 10.79
C TYR A 196 10.08 6.91 9.25
N TYR A 197 9.24 7.70 8.60
CA TYR A 197 9.10 7.72 7.14
C TYR A 197 9.92 8.82 6.50
N SER A 198 10.61 8.50 5.41
CA SER A 198 11.31 9.44 4.54
C SER A 198 11.11 9.06 3.07
N GLY A 199 10.79 10.04 2.23
CA GLY A 199 10.60 9.91 0.79
C GLY A 199 11.10 11.15 0.05
N ASP A 200 10.76 11.24 -1.23
CA ASP A 200 11.19 12.32 -2.10
C ASP A 200 10.46 13.65 -1.78
N PHE A 201 11.09 14.77 -2.15
CA PHE A 201 10.52 16.12 -1.99
C PHE A 201 9.72 16.58 -3.23
N ASP A 202 9.38 15.67 -4.12
CA ASP A 202 8.46 15.99 -5.21
C ASP A 202 6.99 15.92 -4.74
N PRO A 203 6.03 16.46 -5.51
CA PRO A 203 4.63 16.46 -5.11
C PRO A 203 4.05 15.08 -4.80
N GLU A 204 4.51 14.03 -5.49
CA GLU A 204 4.06 12.66 -5.27
C GLU A 204 4.60 12.10 -3.94
N GLY A 205 5.89 12.32 -3.65
CA GLY A 205 6.53 11.92 -2.40
C GLY A 205 5.94 12.64 -1.18
N LEU A 206 5.64 13.96 -1.31
CA LEU A 206 4.98 14.71 -0.24
C LEU A 206 3.54 14.21 0.01
N LEU A 207 2.79 13.85 -1.04
CA LEU A 207 1.47 13.25 -0.88
C LEU A 207 1.54 11.85 -0.22
N MET A 208 2.59 11.08 -0.51
CA MET A 208 2.82 9.81 0.18
C MET A 208 3.14 10.02 1.66
N ALA A 209 3.99 10.99 1.98
CA ALA A 209 4.30 11.36 3.37
C ALA A 209 3.03 11.77 4.15
N GLN A 210 2.21 12.62 3.56
CA GLN A 210 0.91 13.01 4.12
C GLN A 210 0.03 11.77 4.35
N ARG A 211 -0.09 10.92 3.37
CA ARG A 211 -0.97 9.76 3.42
C ARG A 211 -0.61 8.79 4.54
N ILE A 212 0.66 8.41 4.67
CA ILE A 212 1.07 7.49 5.73
C ILE A 212 0.95 8.13 7.11
N LYS A 213 1.21 9.44 7.23
CA LYS A 213 1.00 10.20 8.46
C LYS A 213 -0.47 10.26 8.85
N MET A 214 -1.38 10.50 7.90
CA MET A 214 -2.83 10.52 8.16
C MET A 214 -3.37 9.13 8.50
N ARG A 215 -2.79 8.05 7.94
CA ARG A 215 -3.20 6.67 8.27
C ARG A 215 -2.85 6.31 9.72
N HIS A 216 -1.69 6.75 10.20
CA HIS A 216 -1.17 6.43 11.53
C HIS A 216 -0.64 7.67 12.27
N PRO A 217 -1.48 8.66 12.59
CA PRO A 217 -1.02 9.98 13.06
C PRO A 217 -0.21 9.94 14.36
N LYS A 218 -0.46 8.93 15.20
CA LYS A 218 0.25 8.77 16.49
C LYS A 218 1.54 7.96 16.41
N HIS A 219 1.71 7.17 15.33
CA HIS A 219 2.82 6.23 15.19
C HIS A 219 3.81 6.60 14.10
N VAL A 220 3.41 7.47 13.15
CA VAL A 220 4.28 7.91 12.07
C VAL A 220 4.89 9.26 12.40
N SER A 221 6.20 9.36 12.28
CA SER A 221 6.98 10.60 12.29
C SER A 221 7.63 10.79 10.93
N LEU A 222 7.49 11.97 10.34
CA LEU A 222 8.17 12.34 9.11
C LEU A 222 9.64 12.63 9.44
N TRP A 223 10.53 11.85 8.86
CA TRP A 223 11.96 11.92 9.12
C TRP A 223 12.67 12.54 7.91
N LYS A 224 13.54 13.53 8.16
CA LYS A 224 14.22 14.26 7.08
C LYS A 224 13.29 15.06 6.16
N TYR A 225 12.24 15.66 6.72
CA TYR A 225 11.29 16.52 6.00
C TYR A 225 11.32 17.98 6.47
N VAL A 226 12.42 18.44 7.04
CA VAL A 226 12.56 19.86 7.41
C VAL A 226 13.19 20.65 6.26
N LYS A 227 12.96 21.96 6.23
CA LYS A 227 13.44 22.87 5.19
C LYS A 227 14.95 22.72 4.90
N SER A 228 15.77 22.53 5.93
CA SER A 228 17.20 22.32 5.76
C SER A 228 17.56 20.98 5.07
N ASP A 229 16.72 19.97 5.16
CA ASP A 229 16.91 18.72 4.42
C ASP A 229 16.53 18.91 2.95
N TYR A 230 15.43 19.62 2.69
CA TYR A 230 15.04 20.02 1.33
C TYR A 230 16.13 20.82 0.63
N GLU A 231 16.66 21.87 1.26
CA GLU A 231 17.71 22.72 0.70
C GLU A 231 18.98 21.94 0.33
N LYS A 232 19.32 20.90 1.12
CA LYS A 232 20.45 20.00 0.82
C LYS A 232 20.18 19.00 -0.30
N SER A 233 18.93 18.75 -0.61
CA SER A 233 18.51 17.78 -1.63
C SER A 233 18.09 18.41 -2.95
N LEU A 234 18.19 19.73 -3.07
CA LEU A 234 17.87 20.47 -4.30
C LEU A 234 18.63 19.90 -5.50
N SER A 235 17.89 19.66 -6.57
CA SER A 235 18.41 19.21 -7.85
C SER A 235 18.20 20.30 -8.91
N THR A 236 18.94 20.21 -10.02
CA THR A 236 18.75 21.09 -11.17
C THR A 236 17.54 20.70 -12.04
N LYS A 237 16.87 19.62 -11.71
CA LYS A 237 15.71 19.12 -12.44
C LYS A 237 14.46 19.90 -12.01
N GLU A 238 13.87 20.61 -12.96
CA GLU A 238 12.62 21.32 -12.75
C GLU A 238 11.44 20.37 -12.66
N ILE A 239 10.49 20.69 -11.78
CA ILE A 239 9.24 19.95 -11.66
C ILE A 239 8.25 20.52 -12.68
N PRO A 240 7.62 19.70 -13.55
CA PRO A 240 6.60 20.16 -14.48
C PRO A 240 5.45 20.87 -13.77
N LEU A 241 4.96 21.99 -14.35
CA LEU A 241 3.87 22.79 -13.77
C LEU A 241 2.62 21.98 -13.46
N GLU A 242 2.31 20.99 -14.30
CA GLU A 242 1.17 20.07 -14.09
C GLU A 242 1.30 19.27 -12.78
N LYS A 243 2.51 18.90 -12.40
CA LYS A 243 2.77 18.21 -11.12
C LYS A 243 2.69 19.16 -9.94
N LEU A 244 3.08 20.43 -10.10
CA LEU A 244 3.01 21.42 -9.02
C LEU A 244 1.56 21.64 -8.53
N ALA A 245 0.56 21.52 -9.41
CA ALA A 245 -0.84 21.60 -9.01
C ALA A 245 -1.23 20.56 -7.92
N GLN A 246 -0.50 19.45 -7.81
CA GLN A 246 -0.74 18.44 -6.77
C GLN A 246 -0.35 18.94 -5.38
N LEU A 247 0.55 19.92 -5.26
CA LEU A 247 0.93 20.51 -3.98
C LEU A 247 -0.27 21.14 -3.25
N ASN A 248 -1.26 21.64 -3.99
CA ASN A 248 -2.50 22.18 -3.40
C ASN A 248 -3.31 21.12 -2.62
N ARG A 249 -3.01 19.84 -2.78
CA ARG A 249 -3.66 18.73 -2.08
C ARG A 249 -2.96 18.37 -0.76
N ILE A 250 -1.82 19.01 -0.47
CA ILE A 250 -1.07 18.81 0.75
C ILE A 250 -1.65 19.73 1.81
N GLU A 251 -2.24 19.13 2.83
CA GLU A 251 -2.92 19.79 3.95
C GLU A 251 -2.18 19.58 5.28
N LEU A 252 -1.13 18.74 5.30
CA LEU A 252 -0.40 18.42 6.51
C LEU A 252 0.52 19.56 6.92
N PRO A 253 0.32 20.20 8.09
CA PRO A 253 1.12 21.35 8.54
C PRO A 253 2.62 21.07 8.62
N GLU A 254 3.00 19.82 8.95
CA GLU A 254 4.40 19.40 9.03
C GLU A 254 5.14 19.50 7.68
N LEU A 255 4.43 19.51 6.54
CA LEU A 255 4.98 19.59 5.20
C LEU A 255 4.94 21.00 4.60
N GLU A 256 4.29 21.98 5.26
CA GLU A 256 4.09 23.32 4.70
C GLU A 256 5.42 24.04 4.41
N SER A 257 6.47 23.77 5.19
CA SER A 257 7.79 24.38 5.02
C SER A 257 8.60 23.83 3.84
N VAL A 258 8.17 22.73 3.23
CA VAL A 258 8.84 22.02 2.12
C VAL A 258 7.93 21.80 0.90
N LYS A 259 6.73 22.35 0.94
CA LYS A 259 5.70 22.37 -0.11
C LYS A 259 5.94 23.45 -1.25
#